data_78559504b736854558236e171ca89870
#
_entry.id   78559504b736854558236e171ca89870
#
_cell.length_a   1.000
_cell.length_b   1.000
_cell.length_c   1.000
_cell.angle_alpha   90.00
_cell.angle_beta   90.00
_cell.angle_gamma   90.00
#
_symmetry.space_group_name_H-M   'P 1'
#
loop_
_entity.id
_entity.type
_entity.pdbx_description
1 polymer ?
#
loop_
_entity_poly.entity_id
_entity_poly.type
_entity_poly.pdbx_seq_one_letter_code
_entity_poly.pdbx_strand_id
1 'polypeptide(L)'
;NSFFQLPFGPYIPGNTAKTEHKRFSKEKINLIKSLDLLVIDEISMVRADTLDHIDEVLRRFKDHKRPFGGVQLLMIGDLHQLSPVVKDEDWAILKNYYPNLFFFSSKALMATQPVSIELKHIYRQVDSNFIDLLNSVRQNQIDENVLKKLNQRYIPDFNPSDEEGYITLTT
;
A
#
# COMPACT_ATOMS: atom_id res chain seq x y z
N ASN A 1 -9.35 -0.86 -5.81
CA ASN A 1 -10.34 0.25 -5.68
C ASN A 1 -11.75 -0.15 -6.15
N SER A 2 -11.91 -1.03 -7.15
CA SER A 2 -13.23 -1.40 -7.70
C SER A 2 -14.08 -2.23 -6.73
N PHE A 3 -13.48 -3.08 -5.89
CA PHE A 3 -14.23 -3.92 -4.96
C PHE A 3 -14.99 -3.08 -3.92
N PHE A 4 -14.33 -2.17 -3.24
CA PHE A 4 -14.93 -1.30 -2.25
C PHE A 4 -15.56 -0.03 -2.84
N GLN A 5 -15.51 0.17 -4.17
CA GLN A 5 -16.02 1.36 -4.88
C GLN A 5 -15.47 2.68 -4.30
N LEU A 6 -14.18 2.66 -3.92
CA LEU A 6 -13.53 3.82 -3.34
C LEU A 6 -13.59 5.01 -4.32
N PRO A 7 -14.01 6.20 -3.87
CA PRO A 7 -14.05 7.39 -4.71
C PRO A 7 -12.64 7.85 -5.09
N PHE A 8 -12.56 8.67 -6.12
CA PHE A 8 -11.35 9.44 -6.38
C PHE A 8 -11.29 10.62 -5.39
N GLY A 9 -10.07 10.95 -4.94
CA GLY A 9 -9.83 12.05 -4.01
C GLY A 9 -9.74 11.61 -2.54
N PRO A 10 -9.71 12.59 -1.62
CA PRO A 10 -9.52 12.33 -0.20
C PRO A 10 -10.82 11.84 0.45
N TYR A 11 -10.70 10.83 1.30
CA TYR A 11 -11.79 10.41 2.18
C TYR A 11 -11.65 11.10 3.54
N ILE A 12 -12.76 11.72 3.99
CA ILE A 12 -12.83 12.40 5.28
C ILE A 12 -13.79 11.63 6.18
N PRO A 13 -13.32 11.02 7.28
CA PRO A 13 -14.18 10.31 8.21
C PRO A 13 -15.29 11.21 8.77
N GLY A 14 -16.52 10.72 8.74
CA GLY A 14 -17.69 11.44 9.28
C GLY A 14 -18.28 12.50 8.35
N ASN A 15 -17.71 12.75 7.17
CA ASN A 15 -18.28 13.66 6.18
C ASN A 15 -19.23 12.90 5.23
N THR A 16 -20.44 12.63 5.71
CA THR A 16 -21.47 11.94 4.92
C THR A 16 -22.02 12.76 3.75
N ALA A 17 -21.77 14.08 3.71
CA ALA A 17 -22.32 14.96 2.69
C ALA A 17 -21.63 14.86 1.32
N LYS A 18 -20.41 14.33 1.24
CA LYS A 18 -19.66 14.16 -0.01
C LYS A 18 -19.49 12.70 -0.47
N THR A 19 -19.79 11.75 0.37
CA THR A 19 -19.86 10.35 -0.04
C THR A 19 -21.21 10.14 -0.72
N GLU A 20 -21.29 10.35 -2.03
CA GLU A 20 -22.32 9.69 -2.82
C GLU A 20 -22.14 8.21 -2.54
N HIS A 21 -22.99 7.66 -1.66
CA HIS A 21 -23.01 6.24 -1.35
C HIS A 21 -23.39 5.50 -2.63
N LYS A 22 -22.39 5.17 -3.44
CA LYS A 22 -22.59 4.32 -4.60
C LYS A 22 -23.37 3.10 -4.13
N ARG A 23 -24.46 2.81 -4.81
CA ARG A 23 -25.29 1.65 -4.49
C ARG A 23 -24.53 0.39 -4.87
N PHE A 24 -24.19 -0.41 -3.87
CA PHE A 24 -23.64 -1.73 -4.10
C PHE A 24 -24.72 -2.66 -4.66
N SER A 25 -24.37 -3.50 -5.62
CA SER A 25 -25.28 -4.57 -6.07
C SER A 25 -25.53 -5.59 -4.95
N LYS A 26 -26.62 -6.33 -5.03
CA LYS A 26 -26.94 -7.35 -4.03
C LYS A 26 -25.85 -8.41 -3.92
N GLU A 27 -25.30 -8.83 -5.05
CA GLU A 27 -24.20 -9.80 -5.13
C GLU A 27 -22.96 -9.29 -4.38
N LYS A 28 -22.62 -8.03 -4.59
CA LYS A 28 -21.46 -7.40 -3.93
C LYS A 28 -21.65 -7.25 -2.42
N ILE A 29 -22.86 -6.89 -1.99
CA ILE A 29 -23.20 -6.85 -0.57
C ILE A 29 -23.04 -8.24 0.05
N ASN A 30 -23.51 -9.29 -0.63
CA ASN A 30 -23.39 -10.66 -0.15
C ASN A 30 -21.91 -11.09 -0.06
N LEU A 31 -21.10 -10.74 -1.04
CA LEU A 31 -19.66 -10.99 -1.00
C LEU A 31 -18.99 -10.27 0.19
N ILE A 32 -19.32 -9.00 0.43
CA ILE A 32 -18.77 -8.26 1.59
C ILE A 32 -19.21 -8.91 2.91
N LYS A 33 -20.46 -9.35 3.00
CA LYS A 33 -20.99 -10.02 4.20
C LYS A 33 -20.32 -11.37 4.47
N SER A 34 -19.91 -12.11 3.45
CA SER A 34 -19.23 -13.41 3.57
C SER A 34 -17.72 -13.30 3.80
N LEU A 35 -17.16 -12.07 3.81
CA LEU A 35 -15.72 -11.86 3.91
C LEU A 35 -15.23 -12.12 5.33
N ASP A 36 -14.36 -13.11 5.54
CA ASP A 36 -13.74 -13.40 6.84
C ASP A 36 -12.30 -12.90 6.91
N LEU A 37 -11.62 -12.84 5.76
CA LEU A 37 -10.25 -12.36 5.61
C LEU A 37 -10.15 -11.38 4.45
N LEU A 38 -9.52 -10.24 4.68
CA LEU A 38 -9.11 -9.28 3.66
C LEU A 38 -7.59 -9.23 3.59
N VAL A 39 -7.04 -9.61 2.44
CA VAL A 39 -5.61 -9.48 2.15
C VAL A 39 -5.39 -8.18 1.39
N ILE A 40 -4.49 -7.34 1.89
CA ILE A 40 -4.06 -6.11 1.23
C ILE A 40 -2.57 -6.24 0.93
N ASP A 41 -2.25 -6.45 -0.32
CA ASP A 41 -0.87 -6.47 -0.80
C ASP A 41 -0.39 -5.04 -1.08
N GLU A 42 0.93 -4.82 -1.03
CA GLU A 42 1.57 -3.50 -1.21
C GLU A 42 0.96 -2.43 -0.28
N ILE A 43 0.74 -2.78 0.99
CA ILE A 43 0.10 -1.89 1.97
C ILE A 43 0.86 -0.57 2.16
N SER A 44 2.18 -0.55 1.90
CA SER A 44 3.01 0.66 1.95
C SER A 44 2.49 1.78 1.04
N MET A 45 1.82 1.43 -0.06
CA MET A 45 1.24 2.37 -1.03
C MET A 45 -0.21 2.79 -0.70
N VAL A 46 -0.80 2.20 0.33
CA VAL A 46 -2.20 2.50 0.73
C VAL A 46 -2.22 3.67 1.69
N ARG A 47 -3.02 4.69 1.37
CA ARG A 47 -3.20 5.87 2.23
C ARG A 47 -4.04 5.53 3.46
N ALA A 48 -3.79 6.24 4.56
CA ALA A 48 -4.53 6.11 5.80
C ALA A 48 -6.05 6.32 5.63
N ASP A 49 -6.43 7.36 4.89
CA ASP A 49 -7.83 7.67 4.59
C ASP A 49 -8.51 6.59 3.73
N THR A 50 -7.77 5.99 2.82
CA THR A 50 -8.26 4.86 2.00
C THR A 50 -8.56 3.65 2.88
N LEU A 51 -7.70 3.34 3.85
CA LEU A 51 -7.91 2.24 4.78
C LEU A 51 -9.11 2.49 5.71
N ASP A 52 -9.28 3.74 6.18
CA ASP A 52 -10.46 4.14 6.96
C ASP A 52 -11.76 4.04 6.15
N HIS A 53 -11.71 4.33 4.85
CA HIS A 53 -12.87 4.15 3.99
C HIS A 53 -13.23 2.66 3.80
N ILE A 54 -12.23 1.78 3.68
CA ILE A 54 -12.45 0.34 3.67
C ILE A 54 -13.12 -0.11 4.97
N ASP A 55 -12.66 0.41 6.12
CA ASP A 55 -13.30 0.16 7.41
C ASP A 55 -14.78 0.56 7.41
N GLU A 56 -15.09 1.78 6.95
CA GLU A 56 -16.48 2.26 6.89
C GLU A 56 -17.37 1.33 6.05
N VAL A 57 -16.90 0.93 4.87
CA VAL A 57 -17.66 0.01 4.00
C VAL A 57 -17.87 -1.35 4.68
N LEU A 58 -16.85 -1.90 5.33
CA LEU A 58 -16.96 -3.17 6.03
C LEU A 58 -17.92 -3.07 7.22
N ARG A 59 -17.82 -2.05 8.05
CA ARG A 59 -18.74 -1.80 9.17
C ARG A 59 -20.16 -1.64 8.71
N ARG A 60 -20.39 -0.96 7.59
CA ARG A 60 -21.74 -0.74 7.03
C ARG A 60 -22.46 -2.05 6.72
N PHE A 61 -21.77 -3.07 6.24
CA PHE A 61 -22.38 -4.32 5.76
C PHE A 61 -22.16 -5.52 6.68
N LYS A 62 -21.27 -5.42 7.67
CA LYS A 62 -21.00 -6.48 8.67
C LYS A 62 -21.30 -5.98 10.08
N ASP A 63 -20.30 -5.82 10.92
CA ASP A 63 -20.47 -5.38 12.31
C ASP A 63 -20.01 -3.92 12.47
N HIS A 64 -20.96 -3.02 12.69
CA HIS A 64 -20.70 -1.59 12.84
C HIS A 64 -19.91 -1.22 14.12
N LYS A 65 -19.86 -2.12 15.12
CA LYS A 65 -19.17 -1.90 16.40
C LYS A 65 -17.70 -2.29 16.36
N ARG A 66 -17.32 -3.17 15.43
CA ARG A 66 -15.95 -3.70 15.36
C ARG A 66 -15.15 -3.04 14.25
N PRO A 67 -13.86 -2.71 14.47
CA PRO A 67 -12.99 -2.29 13.39
C PRO A 67 -13.03 -3.27 12.23
N PHE A 68 -13.05 -2.74 11.01
CA PHE A 68 -13.16 -3.48 9.75
C PHE A 68 -14.35 -4.46 9.70
N GLY A 69 -15.43 -4.14 10.42
CA GLY A 69 -16.61 -5.00 10.50
C GLY A 69 -16.34 -6.37 11.13
N GLY A 70 -15.22 -6.53 11.83
CA GLY A 70 -14.75 -7.80 12.41
C GLY A 70 -14.07 -8.73 11.40
N VAL A 71 -13.78 -8.27 10.18
CA VAL A 71 -12.97 -8.99 9.18
C VAL A 71 -11.53 -9.01 9.64
N GLN A 72 -10.86 -10.15 9.51
CA GLN A 72 -9.43 -10.24 9.73
C GLN A 72 -8.68 -9.54 8.59
N LEU A 73 -7.66 -8.72 8.93
CA LEU A 73 -6.77 -8.13 7.93
C LEU A 73 -5.45 -8.86 7.88
N LEU A 74 -4.98 -9.15 6.67
CA LEU A 74 -3.60 -9.52 6.38
C LEU A 74 -3.02 -8.43 5.47
N MET A 75 -2.10 -7.66 6.01
CA MET A 75 -1.42 -6.57 5.30
C MET A 75 0.00 -7.01 4.96
N ILE A 76 0.36 -6.96 3.67
CA ILE A 76 1.68 -7.35 3.17
C ILE A 76 2.30 -6.14 2.50
N GLY A 77 3.57 -5.86 2.75
CA GLY A 77 4.27 -4.75 2.09
C GLY A 77 5.64 -4.48 2.68
N ASP A 78 6.30 -3.49 2.12
CA ASP A 78 7.64 -3.05 2.53
C ASP A 78 7.67 -1.53 2.65
N LEU A 79 7.87 -1.02 3.88
CA LEU A 79 7.91 0.42 4.16
C LEU A 79 9.13 1.14 3.57
N HIS A 80 10.15 0.41 3.10
CA HIS A 80 11.30 0.97 2.40
C HIS A 80 11.09 1.08 0.88
N GLN A 81 9.95 0.59 0.36
CA GLN A 81 9.54 0.73 -1.04
C GLN A 81 8.67 1.98 -1.23
N LEU A 82 7.82 1.97 -2.26
CA LEU A 82 7.04 3.15 -2.62
C LEU A 82 6.05 3.55 -1.53
N SER A 83 6.03 4.84 -1.24
CA SER A 83 5.07 5.46 -0.32
C SER A 83 3.74 5.77 -1.01
N PRO A 84 2.68 6.07 -0.24
CA PRO A 84 1.41 6.51 -0.82
C PRO A 84 1.58 7.80 -1.62
N VAL A 85 0.92 7.87 -2.78
CA VAL A 85 0.91 9.06 -3.63
C VAL A 85 -0.35 9.87 -3.34
N VAL A 86 -0.20 11.19 -3.22
CA VAL A 86 -1.29 12.14 -3.02
C VAL A 86 -1.00 13.43 -3.79
N LYS A 87 -2.04 14.08 -4.28
CA LYS A 87 -1.92 15.43 -4.83
C LYS A 87 -1.84 16.45 -3.70
N ASP A 88 -1.14 17.56 -3.93
CA ASP A 88 -0.98 18.63 -2.92
C ASP A 88 -2.33 19.16 -2.41
N GLU A 89 -3.31 19.30 -3.30
CA GLU A 89 -4.68 19.72 -2.98
C GLU A 89 -5.35 18.74 -2.00
N ASP A 90 -5.21 17.43 -2.23
CA ASP A 90 -5.77 16.40 -1.36
C ASP A 90 -5.05 16.36 -0.02
N TRP A 91 -3.71 16.51 -0.03
CA TRP A 91 -2.93 16.57 1.20
C TRP A 91 -3.26 17.78 2.06
N ALA A 92 -3.50 18.95 1.44
CA ALA A 92 -3.93 20.15 2.16
C ALA A 92 -5.21 19.92 3.00
N ILE A 93 -6.06 18.98 2.58
CA ILE A 93 -7.26 18.57 3.30
C ILE A 93 -6.92 17.49 4.34
N LEU A 94 -6.23 16.42 3.91
CA LEU A 94 -5.98 15.22 4.75
C LEU A 94 -5.09 15.49 5.95
N LYS A 95 -4.14 16.43 5.86
CA LYS A 95 -3.24 16.81 6.97
C LYS A 95 -3.98 17.31 8.23
N ASN A 96 -5.24 17.73 8.10
CA ASN A 96 -6.07 18.14 9.23
C ASN A 96 -6.64 16.91 10.00
N TYR A 97 -6.59 15.73 9.41
CA TYR A 97 -7.19 14.50 9.95
C TYR A 97 -6.15 13.42 10.26
N TYR A 98 -5.00 13.44 9.56
CA TYR A 98 -3.95 12.43 9.63
C TYR A 98 -2.57 13.09 9.78
N PRO A 99 -1.71 12.58 10.68
CA PRO A 99 -0.34 13.11 10.88
C PRO A 99 0.57 12.84 9.68
N ASN A 100 0.29 11.77 8.93
CA ASN A 100 0.96 11.39 7.68
C ASN A 100 0.02 10.53 6.83
N LEU A 101 0.47 10.20 5.61
CA LEU A 101 -0.34 9.46 4.64
C LEU A 101 -0.32 7.95 4.80
N PHE A 102 0.64 7.41 5.56
CA PHE A 102 0.84 5.96 5.64
C PHE A 102 -0.33 5.25 6.31
N PHE A 103 -0.60 4.03 5.88
CA PHE A 103 -1.69 3.18 6.36
C PHE A 103 -1.76 3.05 7.88
N PHE A 104 -0.61 3.05 8.56
CA PHE A 104 -0.56 2.93 10.02
C PHE A 104 -1.10 4.18 10.76
N SER A 105 -1.36 5.29 10.06
CA SER A 105 -2.08 6.46 10.58
C SER A 105 -3.60 6.35 10.40
N SER A 106 -4.12 5.27 9.84
CA SER A 106 -5.56 4.97 9.78
C SER A 106 -6.14 4.91 11.20
N LYS A 107 -7.23 5.63 11.43
CA LYS A 107 -7.93 5.66 12.73
C LYS A 107 -8.52 4.30 13.08
N ALA A 108 -9.04 3.59 12.07
CA ALA A 108 -9.57 2.26 12.24
C ALA A 108 -8.47 1.26 12.62
N LEU A 109 -7.30 1.34 11.97
CA LEU A 109 -6.18 0.46 12.29
C LEU A 109 -5.59 0.77 13.67
N MET A 110 -5.47 2.04 14.05
CA MET A 110 -5.01 2.44 15.39
C MET A 110 -5.94 1.96 16.51
N ALA A 111 -7.21 1.71 16.22
CA ALA A 111 -8.15 1.10 17.17
C ALA A 111 -7.99 -0.43 17.29
N THR A 112 -7.07 -1.02 16.55
CA THR A 112 -6.71 -2.45 16.61
C THR A 112 -5.32 -2.61 17.23
N GLN A 113 -4.93 -3.85 17.49
CA GLN A 113 -3.56 -4.19 17.89
C GLN A 113 -2.98 -5.18 16.89
N PRO A 114 -2.51 -4.71 15.72
CA PRO A 114 -1.99 -5.59 14.70
C PRO A 114 -0.71 -6.27 15.17
N VAL A 115 -0.57 -7.55 14.87
CA VAL A 115 0.69 -8.29 15.04
C VAL A 115 1.57 -8.04 13.84
N SER A 116 2.80 -7.58 14.07
CA SER A 116 3.78 -7.37 13.01
C SER A 116 4.75 -8.55 12.94
N ILE A 117 4.94 -9.07 11.73
CA ILE A 117 5.88 -10.16 11.45
C ILE A 117 6.85 -9.67 10.38
N GLU A 118 8.13 -9.63 10.71
CA GLU A 118 9.18 -9.28 9.76
C GLU A 118 9.72 -10.55 9.07
N LEU A 119 9.66 -10.58 7.73
CA LEU A 119 10.25 -11.63 6.92
C LEU A 119 11.72 -11.29 6.66
N LYS A 120 12.64 -12.13 7.15
CA LYS A 120 14.09 -11.89 7.09
C LYS A 120 14.80 -12.67 5.99
N HIS A 121 14.22 -13.78 5.53
CA HIS A 121 14.86 -14.63 4.54
C HIS A 121 14.47 -14.23 3.12
N ILE A 122 15.48 -14.06 2.26
CA ILE A 122 15.33 -13.68 0.85
C ILE A 122 15.42 -14.93 0.00
N TYR A 123 14.34 -15.28 -0.69
CA TYR A 123 14.28 -16.44 -1.60
C TYR A 123 14.43 -16.05 -3.07
N ARG A 124 14.22 -14.78 -3.41
CA ARG A 124 14.20 -14.28 -4.79
C ARG A 124 15.58 -14.24 -5.43
N GLN A 125 16.62 -13.96 -4.65
CA GLN A 125 17.99 -13.79 -5.09
C GLN A 125 18.91 -14.77 -4.38
N VAL A 126 19.89 -15.32 -5.13
CA VAL A 126 20.88 -16.28 -4.61
C VAL A 126 22.26 -15.65 -4.47
N ASP A 127 22.56 -14.59 -5.24
CA ASP A 127 23.82 -13.86 -5.16
C ASP A 127 23.88 -12.98 -3.90
N SER A 128 24.67 -13.38 -2.94
CA SER A 128 24.86 -12.67 -1.67
C SER A 128 25.38 -11.23 -1.87
N ASN A 129 26.30 -11.02 -2.82
CA ASN A 129 26.86 -9.70 -3.08
C ASN A 129 25.77 -8.74 -3.63
N PHE A 130 24.90 -9.27 -4.45
CA PHE A 130 23.78 -8.48 -4.99
C PHE A 130 22.73 -8.21 -3.91
N ILE A 131 22.45 -9.17 -3.03
CA ILE A 131 21.57 -8.99 -1.86
C ILE A 131 22.08 -7.88 -0.95
N ASP A 132 23.39 -7.90 -0.62
CA ASP A 132 24.02 -6.88 0.23
C ASP A 132 23.95 -5.49 -0.40
N LEU A 133 24.15 -5.42 -1.73
CA LEU A 133 24.02 -4.19 -2.48
C LEU A 133 22.60 -3.61 -2.41
N LEU A 134 21.58 -4.45 -2.65
CA LEU A 134 20.19 -4.06 -2.55
C LEU A 134 19.80 -3.65 -1.13
N ASN A 135 20.28 -4.35 -0.11
CA ASN A 135 20.04 -4.00 1.30
C ASN A 135 20.66 -2.65 1.65
N SER A 136 21.86 -2.34 1.14
CA SER A 136 22.50 -1.03 1.34
C SER A 136 21.64 0.11 0.75
N VAL A 137 21.07 -0.11 -0.44
CA VAL A 137 20.12 0.84 -1.06
C VAL A 137 18.86 0.98 -0.21
N ARG A 138 18.24 -0.15 0.17
CA ARG A 138 17.00 -0.20 0.96
C ARG A 138 17.14 0.51 2.31
N GLN A 139 18.30 0.38 2.96
CA GLN A 139 18.58 0.97 4.28
C GLN A 139 19.12 2.40 4.20
N ASN A 140 19.20 2.97 2.99
CA ASN A 140 19.83 4.28 2.72
C ASN A 140 21.27 4.37 3.24
N GLN A 141 22.04 3.28 3.09
CA GLN A 141 23.45 3.15 3.47
C GLN A 141 24.34 3.07 2.23
N ILE A 142 24.09 3.97 1.27
CA ILE A 142 24.83 4.04 0.01
C ILE A 142 26.11 4.84 0.24
N ASP A 143 27.26 4.17 0.16
CA ASP A 143 28.58 4.79 0.10
C ASP A 143 29.12 4.82 -1.36
N GLU A 144 30.30 5.38 -1.53
CA GLU A 144 30.97 5.45 -2.84
C GLU A 144 31.24 4.06 -3.46
N ASN A 145 31.50 3.04 -2.63
CA ASN A 145 31.79 1.70 -3.10
C ASN A 145 30.50 1.02 -3.61
N VAL A 146 29.39 1.18 -2.87
CA VAL A 146 28.07 0.71 -3.28
C VAL A 146 27.66 1.35 -4.60
N LEU A 147 27.80 2.68 -4.70
CA LEU A 147 27.50 3.44 -5.92
C LEU A 147 28.37 3.00 -7.10
N LYS A 148 29.67 2.79 -6.89
CA LYS A 148 30.58 2.29 -7.93
C LYS A 148 30.18 0.90 -8.44
N LYS A 149 29.78 0.00 -7.53
CA LYS A 149 29.29 -1.35 -7.91
C LYS A 149 27.99 -1.28 -8.72
N LEU A 150 27.05 -0.42 -8.32
CA LEU A 150 25.80 -0.20 -9.08
C LEU A 150 26.09 0.34 -10.48
N ASN A 151 26.99 1.33 -10.59
CA ASN A 151 27.36 1.97 -11.86
C ASN A 151 28.14 1.04 -12.81
N GLN A 152 28.67 -0.07 -12.35
CA GLN A 152 29.23 -1.10 -13.24
C GLN A 152 28.21 -1.72 -14.19
N ARG A 153 26.93 -1.61 -13.88
CA ARG A 153 25.81 -2.08 -14.71
C ARG A 153 25.31 -1.01 -15.70
N TYR A 154 25.82 0.21 -15.60
CA TYR A 154 25.44 1.28 -16.51
C TYR A 154 26.10 1.08 -17.88
N ILE A 155 25.28 0.91 -18.91
CA ILE A 155 25.68 0.78 -20.31
C ILE A 155 25.00 1.91 -21.08
N PRO A 156 25.71 2.99 -21.46
CA PRO A 156 25.11 4.19 -22.06
C PRO A 156 24.32 3.94 -23.34
N ASP A 157 24.83 3.05 -24.21
CA ASP A 157 24.26 2.77 -25.51
C ASP A 157 23.56 1.38 -25.55
N PHE A 158 22.96 0.99 -24.40
CA PHE A 158 22.28 -0.29 -24.31
C PHE A 158 21.05 -0.33 -25.22
N ASN A 159 21.11 -1.14 -26.26
CA ASN A 159 20.02 -1.34 -27.22
C ASN A 159 19.83 -2.83 -27.50
N PRO A 160 19.17 -3.54 -26.55
CA PRO A 160 18.93 -4.98 -26.67
C PRO A 160 17.96 -5.26 -27.82
N SER A 161 18.12 -6.42 -28.50
CA SER A 161 17.14 -6.91 -29.46
C SER A 161 15.87 -7.40 -28.71
N ASP A 162 14.73 -7.41 -29.41
CA ASP A 162 13.46 -7.91 -28.87
C ASP A 162 13.53 -9.39 -28.46
N GLU A 163 14.46 -10.15 -29.02
CA GLU A 163 14.67 -11.58 -28.75
C GLU A 163 15.43 -11.84 -27.41
N GLU A 164 16.11 -10.84 -26.87
CA GLU A 164 16.92 -10.99 -25.65
C GLU A 164 16.10 -10.90 -24.36
N GLY A 165 14.80 -10.65 -24.45
CA GLY A 165 13.86 -10.70 -23.30
C GLY A 165 14.06 -9.63 -22.24
N TYR A 166 14.60 -8.46 -22.57
CA TYR A 166 14.72 -7.32 -21.69
C TYR A 166 13.40 -6.56 -21.53
N ILE A 167 13.16 -6.03 -20.34
CA ILE A 167 12.03 -5.16 -20.05
C ILE A 167 12.59 -3.80 -19.66
N THR A 168 12.15 -2.73 -20.34
CA THR A 168 12.51 -1.36 -19.98
C THR A 168 11.53 -0.83 -18.94
N LEU A 169 12.06 -0.41 -17.79
CA LEU A 169 11.30 0.29 -16.76
C LEU A 169 11.65 1.77 -16.83
N THR A 170 10.63 2.63 -16.86
CA THR A 170 10.79 4.09 -16.83
C THR A 170 10.04 4.68 -15.64
N THR A 171 10.51 5.82 -15.14
CA THR A 171 9.84 6.64 -14.12
C THR A 171 8.94 7.67 -14.77
#